data_0e508d490320a4e7f19162396be60e10
#
_entry.id   0e508d490320a4e7f19162396be60e10
#
_cell.length_a   1.000
_cell.length_b   1.000
_cell.length_c   1.000
_cell.angle_alpha   90.00
_cell.angle_beta   90.00
_cell.angle_gamma   90.00
#
_symmetry.space_group_name_H-M   'P 1'
#
loop_
_entity.id
_entity.type
_entity.pdbx_description
1 polymer ?
#
loop_
_entity_poly.entity_id
_entity_poly.type
_entity_poly.pdbx_seq_one_letter_code
_entity_poly.pdbx_strand_id
1 'polypeptide(L)'
;MKKNILKIIAGVVLLIVLYFLIFKIRSGDKPFNQIQLTENNFIYNENFPTYYDTILMVAMDEAELSGFNVTLRELSDKTKSQFEGELKAHIRYENDDFFIFTSKMGRSEAIDVLSHEVIHMLQYRSGNLSYTNGKVTWMGEVLDLNSKEYEERPWEVEAFQKQSKLAGKVKQSLWGDK
;
A
#
# COMPACT_ATOMS: atom_id res chain seq x y z
N MET A 1 -47.60 -25.63 18.61
CA MET A 1 -46.22 -25.22 18.97
C MET A 1 -45.26 -25.16 17.77
N LYS A 2 -45.11 -26.17 16.92
CA LYS A 2 -44.12 -26.19 15.80
C LYS A 2 -44.26 -25.04 14.79
N LYS A 3 -45.49 -24.58 14.45
CA LYS A 3 -45.74 -23.47 13.49
C LYS A 3 -45.23 -22.10 13.98
N ASN A 4 -45.24 -21.86 15.31
CA ASN A 4 -44.79 -20.59 15.88
C ASN A 4 -43.25 -20.52 15.97
N ILE A 5 -42.58 -21.66 16.20
CA ILE A 5 -41.12 -21.75 16.23
C ILE A 5 -40.55 -21.46 14.83
N LEU A 6 -41.18 -22.01 13.79
CA LEU A 6 -40.76 -21.79 12.41
C LEU A 6 -40.87 -20.31 11.97
N LYS A 7 -41.90 -19.60 12.42
CA LYS A 7 -42.05 -18.14 12.18
C LYS A 7 -41.00 -17.30 12.89
N ILE A 8 -40.61 -17.70 14.12
CA ILE A 8 -39.55 -17.01 14.89
C ILE A 8 -38.21 -17.21 14.21
N ILE A 9 -37.88 -18.42 13.78
CA ILE A 9 -36.63 -18.71 13.07
C ILE A 9 -36.56 -17.93 11.74
N ALA A 10 -37.63 -17.89 10.96
CA ALA A 10 -37.69 -17.14 9.72
C ALA A 10 -37.51 -15.63 9.95
N GLY A 11 -38.10 -15.09 11.03
CA GLY A 11 -37.91 -13.68 11.40
C GLY A 11 -36.47 -13.35 11.80
N VAL A 12 -35.82 -14.22 12.58
CA VAL A 12 -34.41 -14.04 12.99
C VAL A 12 -33.48 -14.11 11.79
N VAL A 13 -33.67 -15.07 10.87
CA VAL A 13 -32.88 -15.19 9.64
C VAL A 13 -33.05 -13.94 8.78
N LEU A 14 -34.29 -13.43 8.62
CA LEU A 14 -34.54 -12.22 7.86
C LEU A 14 -33.85 -11.00 8.47
N LEU A 15 -33.86 -10.86 9.80
CA LEU A 15 -33.17 -9.77 10.50
C LEU A 15 -31.63 -9.85 10.32
N ILE A 16 -31.06 -11.04 10.36
CA ILE A 16 -29.63 -11.25 10.11
C ILE A 16 -29.28 -10.87 8.67
N VAL A 17 -30.06 -11.29 7.70
CA VAL A 17 -29.84 -10.94 6.27
C VAL A 17 -29.98 -9.42 6.06
N LEU A 18 -31.01 -8.78 6.68
CA LEU A 18 -31.16 -7.33 6.62
C LEU A 18 -29.99 -6.59 7.30
N TYR A 19 -29.49 -7.09 8.42
CA TYR A 19 -28.33 -6.55 9.11
C TYR A 19 -27.10 -6.59 8.22
N PHE A 20 -26.80 -7.74 7.58
CA PHE A 20 -25.70 -7.88 6.63
C PHE A 20 -25.88 -6.98 5.39
N LEU A 21 -27.10 -6.85 4.85
CA LEU A 21 -27.41 -5.95 3.74
C LEU A 21 -27.20 -4.47 4.13
N ILE A 22 -27.69 -4.06 5.30
CA ILE A 22 -27.55 -2.68 5.81
C ILE A 22 -26.08 -2.41 6.16
N PHE A 23 -25.36 -3.37 6.73
CA PHE A 23 -23.93 -3.24 7.03
C PHE A 23 -23.11 -3.12 5.73
N LYS A 24 -23.44 -3.90 4.69
CA LYS A 24 -22.82 -3.82 3.37
C LYS A 24 -23.13 -2.51 2.64
N ILE A 25 -24.33 -1.93 2.86
CA ILE A 25 -24.71 -0.62 2.31
C ILE A 25 -24.06 0.53 3.10
N ARG A 26 -23.80 0.33 4.42
CA ARG A 26 -23.24 1.35 5.32
C ARG A 26 -21.71 1.37 5.35
N SER A 27 -21.05 0.25 5.13
CA SER A 27 -19.67 0.21 4.70
C SER A 27 -19.68 0.66 3.25
N GLY A 28 -19.65 1.96 3.04
CA GLY A 28 -19.60 2.56 1.69
C GLY A 28 -18.31 2.14 1.00
N ASP A 29 -18.28 0.89 0.55
CA ASP A 29 -17.28 0.38 -0.35
C ASP A 29 -17.43 1.17 -1.65
N LYS A 30 -16.76 2.33 -1.68
CA LYS A 30 -16.47 2.96 -2.96
C LYS A 30 -15.82 1.88 -3.80
N PRO A 31 -16.27 1.64 -5.04
CA PRO A 31 -15.65 0.63 -5.87
C PRO A 31 -14.17 0.99 -6.00
N PHE A 32 -13.30 0.14 -5.47
CA PHE A 32 -11.88 0.25 -5.74
C PHE A 32 -11.68 0.12 -7.24
N ASN A 33 -10.98 1.06 -7.84
CA ASN A 33 -10.46 0.84 -9.17
C ASN A 33 -9.38 -0.23 -9.05
N GLN A 34 -9.71 -1.44 -9.44
CA GLN A 34 -8.76 -2.55 -9.47
C GLN A 34 -8.18 -2.63 -10.88
N ILE A 35 -6.87 -2.53 -10.99
CA ILE A 35 -6.14 -2.72 -12.25
C ILE A 35 -5.32 -4.00 -12.10
N GLN A 36 -5.59 -4.99 -12.93
CA GLN A 36 -4.75 -6.18 -13.04
C GLN A 36 -3.56 -5.84 -13.95
N LEU A 37 -2.35 -5.93 -13.42
CA LEU A 37 -1.13 -5.48 -14.09
C LEU A 37 -0.41 -6.58 -14.85
N THR A 38 -0.41 -7.76 -14.29
CA THR A 38 0.08 -9.01 -14.85
C THR A 38 -0.82 -10.12 -14.34
N GLU A 39 -0.59 -11.35 -14.73
CA GLU A 39 -1.41 -12.48 -14.25
C GLU A 39 -1.50 -12.60 -12.72
N ASN A 40 -0.63 -11.89 -11.96
CA ASN A 40 -0.49 -12.07 -10.51
C ASN A 40 -0.36 -10.77 -9.69
N ASN A 41 -0.51 -9.57 -10.26
CA ASN A 41 -0.41 -8.32 -9.49
C ASN A 41 -1.71 -7.52 -9.58
N PHE A 42 -2.14 -6.95 -8.45
CA PHE A 42 -3.31 -6.08 -8.39
C PHE A 42 -2.96 -4.78 -7.68
N ILE A 43 -3.41 -3.65 -8.22
CA ILE A 43 -3.39 -2.36 -7.54
C ILE A 43 -4.82 -1.97 -7.19
N TYR A 44 -5.05 -1.68 -5.91
CA TYR A 44 -6.30 -1.15 -5.37
C TYR A 44 -6.08 0.33 -5.04
N ASN A 45 -6.75 1.20 -5.78
CA ASN A 45 -6.58 2.65 -5.66
C ASN A 45 -7.81 3.28 -4.99
N GLU A 46 -7.63 3.85 -3.80
CA GLU A 46 -8.71 4.42 -3.00
C GLU A 46 -9.11 5.86 -3.37
N ASN A 47 -8.66 6.52 -4.34
CA ASN A 47 -9.07 7.89 -4.77
C ASN A 47 -7.89 8.73 -5.30
N PHE A 48 -6.85 8.10 -5.78
CA PHE A 48 -5.76 8.82 -6.47
C PHE A 48 -6.07 8.94 -7.96
N PRO A 49 -5.51 9.95 -8.63
CA PRO A 49 -5.52 10.03 -10.08
C PRO A 49 -4.91 8.77 -10.72
N THR A 50 -5.43 8.33 -11.86
CA THR A 50 -5.02 7.08 -12.54
C THR A 50 -3.52 7.02 -12.89
N TYR A 51 -2.84 8.15 -12.96
CA TYR A 51 -1.38 8.13 -13.18
C TYR A 51 -0.60 7.51 -12.02
N TYR A 52 -1.14 7.46 -10.79
CA TYR A 52 -0.50 6.74 -9.68
C TYR A 52 -0.43 5.25 -9.96
N ASP A 53 -1.52 4.66 -10.47
CA ASP A 53 -1.58 3.25 -10.82
C ASP A 53 -0.57 2.95 -11.92
N THR A 54 -0.52 3.81 -12.94
CA THR A 54 0.41 3.65 -14.06
C THR A 54 1.87 3.76 -13.60
N ILE A 55 2.20 4.75 -12.74
CA ILE A 55 3.55 4.91 -12.20
C ILE A 55 3.94 3.69 -11.37
N LEU A 56 3.07 3.24 -10.47
CA LEU A 56 3.35 2.12 -9.59
C LEU A 56 3.53 0.82 -10.38
N MET A 57 2.68 0.59 -11.40
CA MET A 57 2.80 -0.51 -12.33
C MET A 57 4.17 -0.55 -12.99
N VAL A 58 4.55 0.56 -13.62
CA VAL A 58 5.84 0.64 -14.32
C VAL A 58 7.01 0.51 -13.35
N ALA A 59 6.91 1.11 -12.15
CA ALA A 59 7.97 0.98 -11.14
C ALA A 59 8.14 -0.45 -10.63
N MET A 60 7.05 -1.18 -10.45
CA MET A 60 7.09 -2.60 -10.06
C MET A 60 7.68 -3.46 -11.19
N ASP A 61 7.30 -3.21 -12.44
CA ASP A 61 7.83 -3.91 -13.62
C ASP A 61 9.34 -3.68 -13.77
N GLU A 62 9.79 -2.42 -13.71
CA GLU A 62 11.20 -2.04 -13.73
C GLU A 62 12.03 -2.59 -12.54
N ALA A 63 11.35 -2.91 -11.44
CA ALA A 63 11.92 -3.54 -10.26
C ALA A 63 11.80 -5.07 -10.26
N GLU A 64 11.23 -5.67 -11.31
CA GLU A 64 10.98 -7.11 -11.43
C GLU A 64 10.15 -7.67 -10.26
N LEU A 65 9.19 -6.87 -9.77
CA LEU A 65 8.27 -7.24 -8.69
C LEU A 65 6.98 -7.81 -9.27
N SER A 66 6.66 -9.05 -8.92
CA SER A 66 5.43 -9.73 -9.32
C SER A 66 4.86 -10.58 -8.19
N GLY A 67 3.55 -10.87 -8.22
CA GLY A 67 2.87 -11.71 -7.26
C GLY A 67 2.42 -10.99 -6.00
N PHE A 68 2.23 -9.65 -6.05
CA PHE A 68 1.81 -8.86 -4.90
C PHE A 68 0.55 -8.05 -5.17
N ASN A 69 -0.28 -7.90 -4.14
CA ASN A 69 -1.32 -6.90 -4.12
C ASN A 69 -0.78 -5.62 -3.48
N VAL A 70 -1.13 -4.49 -4.07
CA VAL A 70 -0.75 -3.17 -3.55
C VAL A 70 -2.00 -2.32 -3.38
N THR A 71 -2.20 -1.78 -2.19
CA THR A 71 -3.29 -0.86 -1.91
C THR A 71 -2.74 0.54 -1.71
N LEU A 72 -3.17 1.50 -2.54
CA LEU A 72 -2.87 2.92 -2.38
C LEU A 72 -3.92 3.58 -1.50
N ARG A 73 -3.48 4.20 -0.40
CA ARG A 73 -4.31 4.92 0.57
C ARG A 73 -3.84 6.33 0.81
N GLU A 74 -4.77 7.22 1.12
CA GLU A 74 -4.42 8.58 1.48
C GLU A 74 -3.80 8.63 2.89
N LEU A 75 -2.68 9.34 2.99
CA LEU A 75 -1.97 9.54 4.24
C LEU A 75 -2.80 10.42 5.17
N SER A 76 -3.16 9.91 6.35
CA SER A 76 -3.97 10.65 7.32
C SER A 76 -3.20 11.82 7.94
N ASP A 77 -3.89 12.92 8.26
CA ASP A 77 -3.29 14.07 8.94
C ASP A 77 -2.72 13.69 10.31
N LYS A 78 -3.33 12.72 10.99
CA LYS A 78 -2.80 12.17 12.24
C LYS A 78 -1.43 11.52 12.04
N THR A 79 -1.25 10.79 10.93
CA THR A 79 0.04 10.16 10.63
C THR A 79 1.07 11.22 10.27
N LYS A 80 0.71 12.20 9.43
CA LYS A 80 1.61 13.32 9.07
C LYS A 80 2.12 14.08 10.30
N SER A 81 1.26 14.33 11.29
CA SER A 81 1.63 15.06 12.51
C SER A 81 2.57 14.29 13.45
N GLN A 82 2.78 13.00 13.24
CA GLN A 82 3.71 12.18 14.06
C GLN A 82 5.16 12.23 13.55
N PHE A 83 5.38 12.80 12.37
CA PHE A 83 6.72 12.92 11.79
C PHE A 83 7.14 14.39 11.79
N GLU A 84 8.33 14.67 12.35
CA GLU A 84 8.96 15.96 12.23
C GLU A 84 9.45 16.11 10.79
N GLY A 85 8.67 16.75 9.96
CA GLY A 85 8.96 16.93 8.55
C GLY A 85 7.80 16.55 7.65
N GLU A 86 7.98 16.72 6.36
CA GLU A 86 6.97 16.42 5.37
C GLU A 86 7.03 14.95 4.96
N LEU A 87 6.38 14.07 5.74
CA LEU A 87 6.21 12.69 5.32
C LEU A 87 5.31 12.64 4.07
N LYS A 88 5.86 12.24 2.95
CA LYS A 88 5.13 12.15 1.66
C LYS A 88 4.47 10.81 1.44
N ALA A 89 5.12 9.73 1.90
CA ALA A 89 4.57 8.38 1.84
C ALA A 89 5.20 7.48 2.91
N HIS A 90 4.58 6.34 3.15
CA HIS A 90 5.17 5.20 3.84
C HIS A 90 4.49 3.91 3.41
N ILE A 91 5.18 2.80 3.54
CA ILE A 91 4.69 1.48 3.18
C ILE A 91 4.52 0.58 4.41
N ARG A 92 3.53 -0.31 4.35
CA ARG A 92 3.35 -1.44 5.27
C ARG A 92 3.24 -2.73 4.48
N TYR A 93 3.77 -3.79 5.03
CA TYR A 93 3.65 -5.14 4.50
C TYR A 93 2.93 -6.00 5.53
N GLU A 94 1.75 -6.49 5.18
CA GLU A 94 0.89 -7.26 6.06
C GLU A 94 0.18 -8.36 5.26
N ASN A 95 0.27 -9.62 5.70
CA ASN A 95 -0.44 -10.77 5.08
C ASN A 95 -0.18 -10.93 3.58
N ASP A 96 1.06 -10.75 3.15
CA ASP A 96 1.51 -10.79 1.76
C ASP A 96 0.98 -9.67 0.86
N ASP A 97 0.33 -8.65 1.43
CA ASP A 97 -0.14 -7.45 0.75
C ASP A 97 0.69 -6.22 1.16
N PHE A 98 0.87 -5.30 0.21
CA PHE A 98 1.49 -3.99 0.46
C PHE A 98 0.45 -2.90 0.54
N PHE A 99 0.60 -2.02 1.53
CA PHE A 99 -0.22 -0.82 1.71
C PHE A 99 0.69 0.40 1.61
N ILE A 100 0.53 1.20 0.57
CA ILE A 100 1.25 2.46 0.39
C ILE A 100 0.33 3.61 0.79
N PHE A 101 0.69 4.30 1.85
CA PHE A 101 0.02 5.50 2.32
C PHE A 101 0.77 6.72 1.77
N THR A 102 0.11 7.56 0.99
CA THR A 102 0.76 8.69 0.35
C THR A 102 -0.15 9.91 0.28
N SER A 103 0.43 11.09 0.16
CA SER A 103 -0.29 12.33 -0.14
C SER A 103 -0.53 12.45 -1.64
N LYS A 104 -1.55 13.22 -2.04
CA LYS A 104 -1.74 13.59 -3.45
C LYS A 104 -0.70 14.62 -3.84
N MET A 105 0.01 14.38 -4.93
CA MET A 105 1.09 15.21 -5.44
C MET A 105 1.12 15.20 -6.97
N GLY A 106 1.92 16.08 -7.57
CA GLY A 106 2.08 16.12 -9.02
C GLY A 106 2.77 14.86 -9.58
N ARG A 107 2.55 14.58 -10.88
CA ARG A 107 3.04 13.34 -11.53
C ARG A 107 4.55 13.14 -11.37
N SER A 108 5.37 14.19 -11.54
CA SER A 108 6.82 14.06 -11.42
C SER A 108 7.26 13.65 -10.02
N GLU A 109 6.67 14.27 -9.00
CA GLU A 109 6.95 13.96 -7.61
C GLU A 109 6.43 12.55 -7.23
N ALA A 110 5.25 12.17 -7.74
CA ALA A 110 4.71 10.83 -7.53
C ALA A 110 5.64 9.73 -8.08
N ILE A 111 6.35 9.98 -9.20
CA ILE A 111 7.34 9.02 -9.69
C ILE A 111 8.46 8.82 -8.69
N ASP A 112 9.01 9.90 -8.15
CA ASP A 112 10.12 9.82 -7.21
C ASP A 112 9.69 9.13 -5.91
N VAL A 113 8.54 9.53 -5.35
CA VAL A 113 7.99 8.96 -4.10
C VAL A 113 7.59 7.50 -4.26
N LEU A 114 6.82 7.14 -5.30
CA LEU A 114 6.41 5.75 -5.49
C LEU A 114 7.58 4.83 -5.85
N SER A 115 8.60 5.35 -6.54
CA SER A 115 9.84 4.58 -6.76
C SER A 115 10.56 4.28 -5.45
N HIS A 116 10.55 5.20 -4.48
CA HIS A 116 11.08 4.97 -3.14
C HIS A 116 10.32 3.84 -2.43
N GLU A 117 8.98 3.90 -2.43
CA GLU A 117 8.17 2.85 -1.81
C GLU A 117 8.35 1.47 -2.47
N VAL A 118 8.56 1.43 -3.79
CA VAL A 118 8.87 0.18 -4.50
C VAL A 118 10.24 -0.40 -4.10
N ILE A 119 11.23 0.43 -3.74
CA ILE A 119 12.47 -0.09 -3.16
C ILE A 119 12.20 -0.75 -1.79
N HIS A 120 11.34 -0.19 -0.96
CA HIS A 120 10.94 -0.86 0.28
C HIS A 120 10.22 -2.20 0.02
N MET A 121 9.39 -2.29 -1.03
CA MET A 121 8.81 -3.58 -1.42
C MET A 121 9.90 -4.62 -1.74
N LEU A 122 10.96 -4.23 -2.45
CA LEU A 122 12.11 -5.12 -2.71
C LEU A 122 12.81 -5.55 -1.42
N GLN A 123 12.97 -4.64 -0.47
CA GLN A 123 13.60 -4.93 0.83
C GLN A 123 12.77 -5.92 1.64
N TYR A 124 11.45 -5.78 1.67
CA TYR A 124 10.54 -6.75 2.30
C TYR A 124 10.58 -8.10 1.59
N ARG A 125 10.49 -8.11 0.26
CA ARG A 125 10.52 -9.33 -0.54
C ARG A 125 11.82 -10.11 -0.36
N SER A 126 12.96 -9.42 -0.30
CA SER A 126 14.27 -10.06 -0.09
C SER A 126 14.49 -10.56 1.33
N GLY A 127 13.59 -10.23 2.27
CA GLY A 127 13.75 -10.50 3.69
C GLY A 127 14.79 -9.61 4.39
N ASN A 128 15.35 -8.61 3.68
CA ASN A 128 16.29 -7.68 4.27
C ASN A 128 15.61 -6.75 5.28
N LEU A 129 14.36 -6.37 5.02
CA LEU A 129 13.53 -5.57 5.92
C LEU A 129 12.36 -6.41 6.41
N SER A 130 12.11 -6.41 7.71
CA SER A 130 10.86 -6.95 8.28
C SER A 130 10.41 -6.12 9.47
N TYR A 131 9.08 -6.09 9.67
CA TYR A 131 8.46 -5.46 10.83
C TYR A 131 7.54 -6.48 11.50
N THR A 132 7.91 -6.94 12.68
CA THR A 132 7.16 -7.98 13.40
C THR A 132 7.09 -7.64 14.89
N ASN A 133 5.89 -7.64 15.45
CA ASN A 133 5.66 -7.39 16.89
C ASN A 133 6.27 -6.07 17.40
N GLY A 134 6.19 -5.00 16.61
CA GLY A 134 6.73 -3.70 16.98
C GLY A 134 8.25 -3.56 16.83
N LYS A 135 8.92 -4.57 16.27
CA LYS A 135 10.36 -4.57 16.05
C LYS A 135 10.68 -4.54 14.56
N VAL A 136 11.66 -3.74 14.19
CA VAL A 136 12.23 -3.73 12.86
C VAL A 136 13.47 -4.60 12.83
N THR A 137 13.57 -5.43 11.81
CA THR A 137 14.79 -6.20 11.53
C THR A 137 15.33 -5.78 10.17
N TRP A 138 16.61 -5.48 10.11
CA TRP A 138 17.33 -5.17 8.89
C TRP A 138 18.49 -6.13 8.72
N MET A 139 18.53 -6.85 7.59
CA MET A 139 19.57 -7.86 7.28
C MET A 139 19.82 -8.85 8.43
N GLY A 140 18.74 -9.24 9.15
CA GLY A 140 18.80 -10.18 10.27
C GLY A 140 19.08 -9.54 11.62
N GLU A 141 19.40 -8.25 11.72
CA GLU A 141 19.64 -7.54 12.95
C GLU A 141 18.41 -6.76 13.41
N VAL A 142 18.03 -6.91 14.68
CA VAL A 142 16.94 -6.14 15.30
C VAL A 142 17.45 -4.74 15.62
N LEU A 143 16.76 -3.72 15.10
CA LEU A 143 17.15 -2.31 15.29
C LEU A 143 16.16 -1.58 16.20
N ASP A 144 16.71 -0.69 17.04
CA ASP A 144 15.92 0.25 17.81
C ASP A 144 15.60 1.47 16.94
N LEU A 145 14.31 1.69 16.67
CA LEU A 145 13.83 2.81 15.87
C LEU A 145 14.08 4.18 16.50
N ASN A 146 14.25 4.22 17.84
CA ASN A 146 14.51 5.48 18.56
C ASN A 146 15.99 5.85 18.58
N SER A 147 16.86 4.98 18.11
CA SER A 147 18.31 5.20 18.14
C SER A 147 18.83 6.01 16.94
N LYS A 148 17.99 6.26 15.93
CA LYS A 148 18.38 6.93 14.68
C LYS A 148 17.25 7.79 14.15
N GLU A 149 17.64 8.93 13.56
CA GLU A 149 16.71 9.73 12.75
C GLU A 149 16.17 8.91 11.58
N TYR A 150 14.99 9.28 11.06
CA TYR A 150 14.33 8.54 10.01
C TYR A 150 15.24 8.31 8.78
N GLU A 151 15.90 9.36 8.30
CA GLU A 151 16.75 9.33 7.11
C GLU A 151 18.08 8.57 7.32
N GLU A 152 18.48 8.33 8.56
CA GLU A 152 19.70 7.58 8.93
C GLU A 152 19.44 6.08 9.09
N ARG A 153 18.20 5.64 9.01
CA ARG A 153 17.87 4.23 9.08
C ARG A 153 18.41 3.50 7.86
N PRO A 154 19.09 2.37 8.02
CA PRO A 154 19.84 1.76 6.92
C PRO A 154 18.98 1.38 5.71
N TRP A 155 17.72 1.02 5.91
CA TRP A 155 16.79 0.73 4.81
C TRP A 155 16.35 2.01 4.08
N GLU A 156 16.21 3.14 4.78
CA GLU A 156 15.92 4.43 4.16
C GLU A 156 17.13 4.92 3.35
N VAL A 157 18.32 4.82 3.93
CA VAL A 157 19.58 5.15 3.21
C VAL A 157 19.68 4.36 1.91
N GLU A 158 19.42 3.05 1.94
CA GLU A 158 19.44 2.22 0.74
C GLU A 158 18.33 2.64 -0.25
N ALA A 159 17.11 2.92 0.25
CA ALA A 159 16.00 3.35 -0.58
C ALA A 159 16.31 4.68 -1.29
N PHE A 160 16.82 5.67 -0.60
CA PHE A 160 17.25 6.95 -1.19
C PHE A 160 18.34 6.79 -2.23
N GLN A 161 19.32 5.90 -2.00
CA GLN A 161 20.39 5.62 -2.97
C GLN A 161 19.88 4.98 -4.27
N LYS A 162 18.87 4.10 -4.18
CA LYS A 162 18.33 3.36 -5.33
C LYS A 162 17.19 4.08 -6.05
N GLN A 163 16.46 4.95 -5.34
CA GLN A 163 15.27 5.66 -5.82
C GLN A 163 15.52 6.38 -7.15
N SER A 164 16.58 7.19 -7.25
CA SER A 164 16.82 8.02 -8.44
C SER A 164 17.05 7.16 -9.69
N LYS A 165 17.68 6.00 -9.54
CA LYS A 165 17.89 5.06 -10.65
C LYS A 165 16.58 4.46 -11.12
N LEU A 166 15.73 4.01 -10.19
CA LEU A 166 14.42 3.43 -10.51
C LEU A 166 13.49 4.50 -11.11
N ALA A 167 13.41 5.68 -10.48
CA ALA A 167 12.63 6.80 -11.00
C ALA A 167 13.05 7.23 -12.40
N GLY A 168 14.36 7.18 -12.71
CA GLY A 168 14.89 7.43 -14.05
C GLY A 168 14.37 6.43 -15.09
N LYS A 169 14.38 5.15 -14.76
CA LYS A 169 13.80 4.09 -15.60
C LYS A 169 12.29 4.28 -15.79
N VAL A 170 11.55 4.56 -14.72
CA VAL A 170 10.10 4.83 -14.80
C VAL A 170 9.81 6.03 -15.71
N LYS A 171 10.58 7.12 -15.57
CA LYS A 171 10.46 8.30 -16.45
C LYS A 171 10.72 7.93 -17.91
N GLN A 172 11.74 7.14 -18.16
CA GLN A 172 12.06 6.65 -19.50
C GLN A 172 10.95 5.78 -20.09
N SER A 173 10.43 4.82 -19.34
CA SER A 173 9.33 3.94 -19.77
C SER A 173 8.03 4.68 -20.01
N LEU A 174 7.71 5.73 -19.20
CA LEU A 174 6.49 6.52 -19.37
C LEU A 174 6.59 7.60 -20.45
N TRP A 175 7.78 8.16 -20.71
CA TRP A 175 7.98 9.31 -21.60
C TRP A 175 9.13 9.15 -22.59
N GLY A 176 9.87 8.01 -22.54
CA GLY A 176 10.97 7.73 -23.41
C GLY A 176 10.51 7.56 -24.85
N ASP A 177 11.25 8.24 -25.74
CA ASP A 177 11.18 8.19 -27.20
C ASP A 177 9.91 8.81 -27.83
N LYS A 178 9.76 10.14 -27.65
CA LYS A 178 9.10 10.99 -28.65
C LYS A 178 10.11 11.82 -29.41
#